data_41e6288e112d0e75bcf697ad872f5435
#
_entry.id   41e6288e112d0e75bcf697ad872f5435
#
_cell.length_a   1.000
_cell.length_b   1.000
_cell.length_c   1.000
_cell.angle_alpha   90.00
_cell.angle_beta   90.00
_cell.angle_gamma   90.00
#
_symmetry.space_group_name_H-M   'P 1'
#
loop_
_entity.id
_entity.type
_entity.pdbx_description
1 polymer ?
#
loop_
_entity_poly.entity_id
_entity_poly.type
_entity_poly.pdbx_seq_one_letter_code
_entity_poly.pdbx_strand_id
1 'polypeptide(L)'
;MSPDKIQIISNWPEPRKVKDIQSFLGFANFYRRFIFNYLDIMVPLTQLTQKDAPWNFSEDCQHYFNALKHAFTTAPILTHFIPDTPIIVETDTSDYAVAGILSITCTNREICPVAYYSQTLTSPELNYDTHNKELLAIFEAFQNWCHYLKGSASLMEVVTDHKNLKYFSTSKVLSYRQAWWSEFLSQFNLVIHFRPGKLGAKPDALTRRWDVYPKEGDSGYTQVNPQNLGLVFT
;
A
#
# COMPACT_ATOMS: atom_id res chain seq x y z
N MET A 1 -1.97 -11.05 -15.70
CA MET A 1 -0.93 -12.12 -15.60
C MET A 1 -1.24 -13.16 -16.69
N SER A 2 -0.23 -13.76 -17.35
CA SER A 2 -0.54 -14.77 -18.40
C SER A 2 -1.11 -16.04 -17.76
N PRO A 3 -2.06 -16.73 -18.44
CA PRO A 3 -2.71 -17.94 -17.92
C PRO A 3 -1.72 -19.03 -17.49
N ASP A 4 -0.64 -19.20 -18.25
CA ASP A 4 0.41 -20.19 -17.95
C ASP A 4 1.09 -19.96 -16.61
N LYS A 5 1.33 -18.69 -16.23
CA LYS A 5 1.95 -18.33 -14.97
C LYS A 5 1.00 -18.51 -13.77
N ILE A 6 -0.29 -18.27 -13.97
CA ILE A 6 -1.32 -18.57 -12.97
C ILE A 6 -1.36 -20.09 -12.72
N GLN A 7 -1.29 -20.89 -13.77
CA GLN A 7 -1.29 -22.33 -13.67
C GLN A 7 -0.05 -22.88 -12.93
N ILE A 8 1.14 -22.30 -13.17
CA ILE A 8 2.36 -22.65 -12.44
C ILE A 8 2.19 -22.42 -10.95
N ILE A 9 1.64 -21.26 -10.54
CA ILE A 9 1.42 -20.93 -9.13
C ILE A 9 0.37 -21.85 -8.50
N SER A 10 -0.78 -22.04 -9.19
CA SER A 10 -1.84 -22.91 -8.69
C SER A 10 -1.35 -24.33 -8.40
N ASN A 11 -0.46 -24.84 -9.26
CA ASN A 11 0.12 -26.18 -9.15
C ASN A 11 1.43 -26.21 -8.34
N TRP A 12 1.85 -25.08 -7.72
CA TRP A 12 3.08 -25.06 -6.94
C TRP A 12 2.99 -26.04 -5.78
N PRO A 13 3.97 -26.95 -5.66
CA PRO A 13 3.95 -27.97 -4.59
C PRO A 13 4.14 -27.33 -3.22
N GLU A 14 3.64 -28.02 -2.21
CA GLU A 14 3.84 -27.63 -0.81
C GLU A 14 5.35 -27.61 -0.47
N PRO A 15 5.83 -26.52 0.18
CA PRO A 15 7.23 -26.38 0.54
C PRO A 15 7.63 -27.41 1.62
N ARG A 16 8.77 -28.05 1.42
CA ARG A 16 9.33 -29.03 2.36
C ARG A 16 10.59 -28.53 3.08
N LYS A 17 11.15 -27.45 2.64
CA LYS A 17 12.39 -26.83 3.17
C LYS A 17 12.43 -25.33 2.89
N VAL A 18 13.30 -24.63 3.59
CA VAL A 18 13.49 -23.16 3.46
C VAL A 18 13.71 -22.74 2.00
N LYS A 19 14.50 -23.48 1.22
CA LYS A 19 14.74 -23.15 -0.19
C LYS A 19 13.48 -23.16 -1.04
N ASP A 20 12.53 -24.03 -0.75
CA ASP A 20 11.29 -24.14 -1.52
C ASP A 20 10.42 -22.88 -1.28
N ILE A 21 10.34 -22.42 -0.01
CA ILE A 21 9.69 -21.15 0.34
C ILE A 21 10.42 -19.98 -0.31
N GLN A 22 11.74 -19.93 -0.25
CA GLN A 22 12.51 -18.85 -0.88
C GLN A 22 12.24 -18.75 -2.39
N SER A 23 12.17 -19.91 -3.07
CA SER A 23 11.84 -19.96 -4.50
C SER A 23 10.42 -19.46 -4.79
N PHE A 24 9.45 -19.90 -3.98
CA PHE A 24 8.06 -19.46 -4.08
C PHE A 24 7.92 -17.94 -3.84
N LEU A 25 8.51 -17.44 -2.75
CA LEU A 25 8.48 -16.02 -2.42
C LEU A 25 9.23 -15.17 -3.44
N GLY A 26 10.34 -15.65 -3.99
CA GLY A 26 11.06 -14.97 -5.06
C GLY A 26 10.21 -14.80 -6.32
N PHE A 27 9.49 -15.86 -6.71
CA PHE A 27 8.54 -15.81 -7.80
C PHE A 27 7.36 -14.88 -7.47
N ALA A 28 6.76 -15.02 -6.28
CA ALA A 28 5.64 -14.22 -5.83
C ALA A 28 5.98 -12.73 -5.76
N ASN A 29 7.17 -12.39 -5.25
CA ASN A 29 7.63 -11.01 -5.12
C ASN A 29 7.78 -10.28 -6.47
N PHE A 30 8.10 -10.98 -7.55
CA PHE A 30 8.12 -10.39 -8.88
C PHE A 30 6.74 -9.85 -9.30
N TYR A 31 5.69 -10.52 -8.83
CA TYR A 31 4.29 -10.18 -9.14
C TYR A 31 3.59 -9.43 -8.00
N ARG A 32 4.29 -8.98 -6.95
CA ARG A 32 3.70 -8.31 -5.78
C ARG A 32 2.78 -7.13 -6.11
N ARG A 33 3.08 -6.42 -7.20
CA ARG A 33 2.29 -5.26 -7.66
C ARG A 33 0.88 -5.63 -8.12
N PHE A 34 0.61 -6.91 -8.36
CA PHE A 34 -0.66 -7.42 -8.86
C PHE A 34 -1.52 -8.02 -7.73
N ILE A 35 -0.98 -8.14 -6.52
CA ILE A 35 -1.65 -8.80 -5.41
C ILE A 35 -1.97 -7.77 -4.35
N PHE A 36 -3.25 -7.67 -4.08
CA PHE A 36 -3.75 -6.90 -2.95
C PHE A 36 -3.29 -7.56 -1.63
N ASN A 37 -2.84 -6.76 -0.66
CA ASN A 37 -2.32 -7.23 0.64
C ASN A 37 -1.16 -8.25 0.55
N TYR A 38 -0.33 -8.16 -0.50
CA TYR A 38 0.79 -9.09 -0.71
C TYR A 38 1.68 -9.23 0.53
N LEU A 39 2.03 -8.11 1.18
CA LEU A 39 2.93 -8.12 2.34
C LEU A 39 2.31 -8.86 3.53
N ASP A 40 1.03 -8.68 3.80
CA ASP A 40 0.34 -9.33 4.92
C ASP A 40 0.33 -10.85 4.78
N ILE A 41 0.12 -11.30 3.55
CA ILE A 41 0.12 -12.74 3.22
C ILE A 41 1.54 -13.31 3.27
N MET A 42 2.56 -12.51 2.93
CA MET A 42 3.93 -12.98 2.79
C MET A 42 4.70 -13.03 4.12
N VAL A 43 4.39 -12.17 5.09
CA VAL A 43 5.17 -12.03 6.34
C VAL A 43 5.35 -13.35 7.09
N PRO A 44 4.30 -14.15 7.37
CA PRO A 44 4.46 -15.41 8.09
C PRO A 44 5.35 -16.40 7.36
N LEU A 45 5.29 -16.44 6.03
CA LEU A 45 6.14 -17.29 5.20
C LEU A 45 7.59 -16.79 5.17
N THR A 46 7.80 -15.48 5.23
CA THR A 46 9.14 -14.88 5.28
C THR A 46 9.86 -15.21 6.60
N GLN A 47 9.14 -15.31 7.71
CA GLN A 47 9.70 -15.69 9.00
C GLN A 47 10.39 -17.06 8.95
N LEU A 48 9.87 -18.01 8.16
CA LEU A 48 10.50 -19.31 7.92
C LEU A 48 11.84 -19.24 7.19
N THR A 49 12.15 -18.11 6.55
CA THR A 49 13.38 -17.91 5.79
C THR A 49 14.46 -17.16 6.57
N GLN A 50 14.17 -16.76 7.82
CA GLN A 50 15.13 -16.06 8.66
C GLN A 50 16.29 -16.99 9.05
N LYS A 51 17.46 -16.38 9.27
CA LYS A 51 18.65 -17.09 9.72
C LYS A 51 18.36 -17.72 11.09
N ASP A 52 18.72 -18.99 11.24
CA ASP A 52 18.57 -19.77 12.48
C ASP A 52 17.10 -20.04 12.90
N ALA A 53 16.10 -19.73 12.06
CA ALA A 53 14.73 -20.13 12.31
C ALA A 53 14.55 -21.65 12.12
N PRO A 54 13.97 -22.37 13.09
CA PRO A 54 13.68 -23.80 12.90
C PRO A 54 12.62 -23.96 11.80
N TRP A 55 12.83 -24.95 10.92
CA TRP A 55 11.82 -25.27 9.91
C TRP A 55 10.56 -25.83 10.57
N ASN A 56 9.51 -25.03 10.60
CA ASN A 56 8.20 -25.45 11.10
C ASN A 56 7.10 -24.89 10.16
N PHE A 57 6.68 -25.71 9.20
CA PHE A 57 5.59 -25.36 8.29
C PHE A 57 4.25 -25.70 8.95
N SER A 58 3.77 -24.79 9.81
CA SER A 58 2.54 -24.93 10.59
C SER A 58 1.29 -24.79 9.70
N GLU A 59 0.12 -25.10 10.27
CA GLU A 59 -1.18 -24.88 9.62
C GLU A 59 -1.40 -23.41 9.20
N ASP A 60 -0.90 -22.47 10.01
CA ASP A 60 -0.93 -21.03 9.67
C ASP A 60 -0.09 -20.76 8.43
N CYS A 61 1.12 -21.29 8.35
CA CYS A 61 1.96 -21.15 7.15
C CYS A 61 1.30 -21.76 5.92
N GLN A 62 0.65 -22.91 6.07
CA GLN A 62 -0.15 -23.53 5.03
C GLN A 62 -1.29 -22.64 4.58
N HIS A 63 -2.00 -22.03 5.54
CA HIS A 63 -3.08 -21.09 5.25
C HIS A 63 -2.57 -19.90 4.42
N TYR A 64 -1.48 -19.25 4.83
CA TYR A 64 -0.91 -18.12 4.11
C TYR A 64 -0.32 -18.52 2.74
N PHE A 65 0.27 -19.70 2.64
CA PHE A 65 0.74 -20.22 1.36
C PHE A 65 -0.42 -20.41 0.38
N ASN A 66 -1.53 -20.98 0.82
CA ASN A 66 -2.74 -21.16 0.02
C ASN A 66 -3.43 -19.83 -0.27
N ALA A 67 -3.47 -18.91 0.70
CA ALA A 67 -4.01 -17.55 0.51
C ALA A 67 -3.24 -16.79 -0.57
N LEU A 68 -1.90 -16.91 -0.59
CA LEU A 68 -1.08 -16.30 -1.62
C LEU A 68 -1.35 -16.93 -3.00
N LYS A 69 -1.45 -18.26 -3.10
CA LYS A 69 -1.86 -18.94 -4.34
C LYS A 69 -3.23 -18.47 -4.83
N HIS A 70 -4.19 -18.36 -3.92
CA HIS A 70 -5.53 -17.87 -4.23
C HIS A 70 -5.51 -16.41 -4.68
N ALA A 71 -4.74 -15.55 -4.01
CA ALA A 71 -4.57 -14.15 -4.40
C ALA A 71 -4.03 -14.00 -5.83
N PHE A 72 -3.16 -14.89 -6.29
CA PHE A 72 -2.68 -14.91 -7.68
C PHE A 72 -3.78 -15.29 -8.68
N THR A 73 -4.67 -16.18 -8.30
CA THR A 73 -5.76 -16.67 -9.19
C THR A 73 -6.95 -15.72 -9.25
N THR A 74 -7.18 -14.98 -8.15
CA THR A 74 -8.31 -14.05 -8.00
C THR A 74 -7.90 -12.59 -8.11
N ALA A 75 -6.58 -12.32 -8.22
CA ALA A 75 -6.08 -10.94 -8.36
C ALA A 75 -6.86 -10.22 -9.45
N PRO A 76 -7.41 -9.03 -9.18
CA PRO A 76 -8.00 -8.23 -10.21
C PRO A 76 -6.97 -8.04 -11.31
N ILE A 77 -7.39 -8.23 -12.56
CA ILE A 77 -6.51 -8.04 -13.71
C ILE A 77 -6.13 -6.56 -13.70
N LEU A 78 -4.89 -6.27 -13.27
CA LEU A 78 -4.38 -4.92 -13.39
C LEU A 78 -4.33 -4.57 -14.87
N THR A 79 -4.87 -3.42 -15.17
CA THR A 79 -4.85 -2.87 -16.52
C THR A 79 -3.46 -2.28 -16.80
N HIS A 80 -3.00 -2.41 -18.03
CA HIS A 80 -1.82 -1.66 -18.46
C HIS A 80 -2.09 -0.16 -18.39
N PHE A 81 -1.10 0.60 -17.92
CA PHE A 81 -1.21 2.05 -17.94
C PHE A 81 -1.39 2.57 -19.38
N ILE A 82 -2.41 3.38 -19.60
CA ILE A 82 -2.68 4.02 -20.88
C ILE A 82 -2.42 5.51 -20.69
N PRO A 83 -1.42 6.09 -21.39
CA PRO A 83 -1.18 7.52 -21.35
C PRO A 83 -2.42 8.35 -21.74
N ASP A 84 -2.50 9.58 -21.24
CA ASP A 84 -3.56 10.54 -21.55
C ASP A 84 -4.99 10.13 -21.17
N THR A 85 -5.13 9.12 -20.29
CA THR A 85 -6.40 8.77 -19.66
C THR A 85 -6.55 9.48 -18.31
N PRO A 86 -7.78 9.73 -17.81
CA PRO A 86 -7.99 10.26 -16.48
C PRO A 86 -7.39 9.31 -15.42
N ILE A 87 -6.59 9.88 -14.51
CA ILE A 87 -5.84 9.15 -13.49
C ILE A 87 -6.46 9.41 -12.12
N ILE A 88 -6.64 8.36 -11.35
CA ILE A 88 -7.09 8.42 -9.96
C ILE A 88 -6.03 7.77 -9.09
N VAL A 89 -5.55 8.51 -8.09
CA VAL A 89 -4.62 8.03 -7.06
C VAL A 89 -5.35 8.05 -5.73
N GLU A 90 -5.67 6.89 -5.18
CA GLU A 90 -6.29 6.77 -3.86
C GLU A 90 -5.18 6.47 -2.85
N THR A 91 -5.10 7.24 -1.77
CA THR A 91 -4.10 7.05 -0.71
C THR A 91 -4.75 6.94 0.65
N ASP A 92 -4.11 6.19 1.54
CA ASP A 92 -4.54 6.00 2.91
C ASP A 92 -3.33 5.74 3.81
N THR A 93 -3.47 6.04 5.09
CA THR A 93 -2.45 5.72 6.08
C THR A 93 -3.04 5.06 7.31
N SER A 94 -2.23 4.22 7.93
CA SER A 94 -2.45 3.74 9.29
C SER A 94 -1.35 4.29 10.20
N ASP A 95 -1.41 3.92 11.47
CA ASP A 95 -0.34 4.27 12.41
C ASP A 95 1.04 3.73 11.97
N TYR A 96 1.08 2.68 11.15
CA TYR A 96 2.29 1.90 10.84
C TYR A 96 2.65 1.83 9.36
N ALA A 97 1.72 2.14 8.46
CA ALA A 97 1.92 1.97 7.03
C ALA A 97 1.24 3.06 6.22
N VAL A 98 1.78 3.31 5.04
CA VAL A 98 1.16 4.10 3.97
C VAL A 98 0.81 3.19 2.81
N ALA A 99 -0.28 3.49 2.11
CA ALA A 99 -0.71 2.75 0.93
C ALA A 99 -1.29 3.65 -0.14
N GLY A 100 -1.29 3.13 -1.37
CA GLY A 100 -1.89 3.81 -2.52
C GLY A 100 -2.39 2.84 -3.58
N ILE A 101 -3.35 3.30 -4.35
CA ILE A 101 -3.89 2.63 -5.53
C ILE A 101 -3.83 3.59 -6.68
N LEU A 102 -3.11 3.20 -7.74
CA LEU A 102 -3.12 3.91 -9.01
C LEU A 102 -4.18 3.28 -9.91
N SER A 103 -5.12 4.06 -10.37
CA SER A 103 -6.18 3.64 -11.28
C SER A 103 -6.31 4.57 -12.48
N ILE A 104 -6.82 4.06 -13.58
CA ILE A 104 -7.20 4.85 -14.76
C ILE A 104 -8.67 4.62 -15.08
N THR A 105 -9.27 5.55 -15.80
CA THR A 105 -10.61 5.35 -16.34
C THR A 105 -10.50 4.62 -17.68
N CYS A 106 -11.02 3.39 -17.71
CA CYS A 106 -11.04 2.56 -18.91
C CYS A 106 -12.08 3.06 -19.95
N THR A 107 -12.01 2.55 -21.19
CA THR A 107 -12.90 2.92 -22.29
C THR A 107 -14.38 2.67 -22.00
N ASN A 108 -14.70 1.70 -21.14
CA ASN A 108 -16.06 1.40 -20.65
C ASN A 108 -16.50 2.33 -19.49
N ARG A 109 -15.72 3.37 -19.16
CA ARG A 109 -15.93 4.27 -18.03
C ARG A 109 -15.79 3.63 -16.64
N GLU A 110 -15.27 2.43 -16.56
CA GLU A 110 -14.94 1.79 -15.27
C GLU A 110 -13.57 2.24 -14.77
N ILE A 111 -13.42 2.28 -13.46
CA ILE A 111 -12.14 2.55 -12.81
C ILE A 111 -11.35 1.25 -12.75
N CYS A 112 -10.24 1.22 -13.47
CA CYS A 112 -9.39 0.04 -13.60
C CYS A 112 -8.09 0.25 -12.82
N PRO A 113 -7.76 -0.59 -11.84
CA PRO A 113 -6.50 -0.47 -11.13
C PRO A 113 -5.31 -0.83 -12.03
N VAL A 114 -4.26 -0.04 -11.94
CA VAL A 114 -2.99 -0.19 -12.66
C VAL A 114 -1.89 -0.73 -11.74
N ALA A 115 -1.82 -0.20 -10.53
CA ALA A 115 -0.78 -0.59 -9.57
C ALA A 115 -1.24 -0.36 -8.12
N TYR A 116 -0.72 -1.19 -7.23
CA TYR A 116 -0.83 -1.02 -5.78
C TYR A 116 0.54 -0.65 -5.20
N TYR A 117 0.51 0.12 -4.13
CA TYR A 117 1.67 0.50 -3.33
C TYR A 117 1.35 0.35 -1.85
N SER A 118 2.30 -0.16 -1.08
CA SER A 118 2.23 -0.18 0.37
C SER A 118 3.65 -0.20 0.94
N GLN A 119 3.87 0.57 2.00
CA GLN A 119 5.15 0.64 2.70
C GLN A 119 4.93 0.84 4.19
N THR A 120 5.71 0.13 5.02
CA THR A 120 5.77 0.35 6.46
C THR A 120 6.47 1.67 6.74
N LEU A 121 5.95 2.43 7.70
CA LEU A 121 6.58 3.66 8.17
C LEU A 121 7.90 3.35 8.88
N THR A 122 8.91 4.16 8.61
CA THR A 122 10.18 4.12 9.36
C THR A 122 10.00 4.68 10.77
N SER A 123 10.94 4.37 11.68
CA SER A 123 10.87 4.85 13.06
C SER A 123 10.68 6.38 13.21
N PRO A 124 11.31 7.24 12.41
CA PRO A 124 11.00 8.68 12.42
C PRO A 124 9.60 9.02 11.92
N GLU A 125 9.09 8.31 10.91
CA GLU A 125 7.79 8.55 10.30
C GLU A 125 6.64 8.12 11.19
N LEU A 126 6.85 7.12 12.04
CA LEU A 126 5.87 6.71 13.06
C LEU A 126 5.46 7.86 13.98
N ASN A 127 6.39 8.80 14.23
CA ASN A 127 6.16 9.97 15.09
C ASN A 127 5.51 11.16 14.35
N TYR A 128 5.21 11.01 13.06
CA TYR A 128 4.50 12.08 12.33
C TYR A 128 3.05 12.16 12.81
N ASP A 129 2.54 13.38 12.84
CA ASP A 129 1.10 13.58 13.03
C ASP A 129 0.31 13.01 11.83
N THR A 130 -0.97 12.73 12.03
CA THR A 130 -1.84 12.12 11.01
C THR A 130 -1.81 12.91 9.70
N HIS A 131 -1.84 14.26 9.78
CA HIS A 131 -1.80 15.10 8.59
C HIS A 131 -0.51 14.91 7.76
N ASN A 132 0.64 14.79 8.43
CA ASN A 132 1.91 14.55 7.75
C ASN A 132 2.02 13.11 7.23
N LYS A 133 1.45 12.11 7.91
CA LYS A 133 1.39 10.73 7.40
C LYS A 133 0.57 10.65 6.13
N GLU A 134 -0.60 11.29 6.10
CA GLU A 134 -1.46 11.34 4.91
C GLU A 134 -0.77 12.03 3.72
N LEU A 135 -0.10 13.15 3.98
CA LEU A 135 0.68 13.84 2.94
C LEU A 135 1.87 13.00 2.47
N LEU A 136 2.52 12.28 3.39
CA LEU A 136 3.58 11.32 3.07
C LEU A 136 3.06 10.21 2.14
N ALA A 137 1.86 9.68 2.40
CA ALA A 137 1.27 8.65 1.54
C ALA A 137 1.10 9.14 0.09
N ILE A 138 0.65 10.38 -0.09
CA ILE A 138 0.55 11.01 -1.41
C ILE A 138 1.94 11.15 -2.04
N PHE A 139 2.90 11.70 -1.29
CA PHE A 139 4.27 11.91 -1.77
C PHE A 139 4.92 10.60 -2.22
N GLU A 140 4.88 9.57 -1.37
CA GLU A 140 5.47 8.25 -1.65
C GLU A 140 4.78 7.55 -2.84
N ALA A 141 3.46 7.65 -2.95
CA ALA A 141 2.72 7.13 -4.08
C ALA A 141 3.19 7.78 -5.40
N PHE A 142 3.31 9.11 -5.42
CA PHE A 142 3.78 9.85 -6.60
C PHE A 142 5.26 9.58 -6.91
N GLN A 143 6.10 9.39 -5.90
CA GLN A 143 7.49 9.02 -6.07
C GLN A 143 7.62 7.61 -6.69
N ASN A 144 6.87 6.66 -6.17
CA ASN A 144 6.87 5.27 -6.66
C ASN A 144 6.36 5.16 -8.10
N TRP A 145 5.32 5.93 -8.45
CA TRP A 145 4.69 5.91 -9.76
C TRP A 145 5.13 7.08 -10.68
N CYS A 146 6.21 7.75 -10.34
CA CYS A 146 6.72 8.88 -11.11
C CYS A 146 6.86 8.55 -12.62
N HIS A 147 7.26 7.31 -12.94
CA HIS A 147 7.43 6.82 -14.31
C HIS A 147 6.10 6.70 -15.10
N TYR A 148 4.94 6.63 -14.41
CA TYR A 148 3.61 6.69 -15.04
C TYR A 148 3.06 8.11 -15.07
N LEU A 149 3.32 8.88 -14.02
CA LEU A 149 2.62 10.14 -13.74
C LEU A 149 3.33 11.35 -14.34
N LYS A 150 4.67 11.32 -14.41
CA LYS A 150 5.45 12.47 -14.88
C LYS A 150 5.23 12.73 -16.37
N GLY A 151 4.87 13.96 -16.70
CA GLY A 151 4.62 14.37 -18.10
C GLY A 151 3.23 14.03 -18.62
N SER A 152 2.34 13.45 -17.80
CA SER A 152 0.94 13.27 -18.19
C SER A 152 0.24 14.64 -18.31
N ALA A 153 -0.42 14.86 -19.44
CA ALA A 153 -1.25 16.05 -19.65
C ALA A 153 -2.59 15.98 -18.91
N SER A 154 -3.03 14.76 -18.54
CA SER A 154 -4.29 14.53 -17.85
C SER A 154 -4.25 15.04 -16.41
N LEU A 155 -5.36 15.60 -15.95
CA LEU A 155 -5.56 15.94 -14.54
C LEU A 155 -5.57 14.66 -13.70
N MET A 156 -4.80 14.64 -12.61
CA MET A 156 -4.73 13.54 -11.68
C MET A 156 -5.59 13.84 -10.47
N GLU A 157 -6.58 13.00 -10.22
CA GLU A 157 -7.41 13.10 -9.02
C GLU A 157 -6.79 12.30 -7.89
N VAL A 158 -6.36 12.99 -6.83
CA VAL A 158 -5.85 12.35 -5.60
C VAL A 158 -6.97 12.30 -4.58
N VAL A 159 -7.29 11.12 -4.10
CA VAL A 159 -8.36 10.88 -3.13
C VAL A 159 -7.74 10.46 -1.80
N THR A 160 -8.03 11.22 -0.74
CA THR A 160 -7.59 10.95 0.64
C THR A 160 -8.76 11.12 1.61
N ASP A 161 -8.68 10.51 2.78
CA ASP A 161 -9.69 10.65 3.82
C ASP A 161 -9.41 11.82 4.78
N HIS A 162 -8.29 12.52 4.62
CA HIS A 162 -7.95 13.67 5.46
C HIS A 162 -8.44 15.00 4.86
N LYS A 163 -9.49 15.55 5.45
CA LYS A 163 -10.21 16.74 4.97
C LYS A 163 -9.30 17.97 4.73
N ASN A 164 -8.31 18.18 5.57
CA ASN A 164 -7.46 19.38 5.53
C ASN A 164 -6.47 19.36 4.34
N LEU A 165 -6.16 18.20 3.78
CA LEU A 165 -5.23 18.10 2.64
C LEU A 165 -5.79 18.74 1.37
N LYS A 166 -7.11 18.90 1.26
CA LYS A 166 -7.72 19.66 0.16
C LYS A 166 -7.18 21.09 0.05
N TYR A 167 -6.75 21.68 1.16
CA TYR A 167 -6.23 23.04 1.21
C TYR A 167 -4.70 23.12 1.21
N PHE A 168 -4.02 21.96 1.08
CA PHE A 168 -2.56 21.90 1.15
C PHE A 168 -1.88 22.81 0.12
N SER A 169 -2.33 22.78 -1.12
CA SER A 169 -1.79 23.61 -2.21
C SER A 169 -1.97 25.14 -2.02
N THR A 170 -2.89 25.53 -1.14
CA THR A 170 -3.18 26.95 -0.85
C THR A 170 -2.67 27.40 0.53
N SER A 171 -2.10 26.49 1.31
CA SER A 171 -1.58 26.81 2.65
C SER A 171 -0.39 27.75 2.60
N LYS A 172 -0.48 28.88 3.34
CA LYS A 172 0.56 29.91 3.36
C LYS A 172 1.75 29.57 4.28
N VAL A 173 1.54 28.68 5.25
CA VAL A 173 2.56 28.29 6.24
C VAL A 173 2.75 26.80 6.18
N LEU A 174 3.84 26.37 5.58
CA LEU A 174 4.26 24.97 5.50
C LEU A 174 5.49 24.76 6.38
N SER A 175 5.58 23.61 7.03
CA SER A 175 6.82 23.15 7.63
C SER A 175 7.86 22.88 6.53
N TYR A 176 9.16 22.86 6.91
CA TYR A 176 10.25 22.63 5.96
C TYR A 176 10.04 21.34 5.14
N ARG A 177 9.58 20.28 5.79
CA ARG A 177 9.28 19.00 5.17
C ARG A 177 8.09 19.10 4.20
N GLN A 178 7.01 19.73 4.61
CA GLN A 178 5.84 19.94 3.77
C GLN A 178 6.16 20.80 2.55
N ALA A 179 7.03 21.80 2.70
CA ALA A 179 7.49 22.62 1.58
C ALA A 179 8.22 21.77 0.52
N TRP A 180 9.09 20.86 0.97
CA TRP A 180 9.81 19.95 0.07
C TRP A 180 8.86 18.97 -0.65
N TRP A 181 7.90 18.38 0.06
CA TRP A 181 6.87 17.54 -0.57
C TRP A 181 5.99 18.34 -1.53
N SER A 182 5.65 19.57 -1.18
CA SER A 182 4.87 20.49 -2.05
C SER A 182 5.62 20.81 -3.34
N GLU A 183 6.91 21.10 -3.25
CA GLU A 183 7.77 21.35 -4.41
C GLU A 183 7.80 20.14 -5.36
N PHE A 184 7.97 18.94 -4.81
CA PHE A 184 7.92 17.71 -5.61
C PHE A 184 6.55 17.52 -6.27
N LEU A 185 5.46 17.62 -5.49
CA LEU A 185 4.10 17.42 -5.99
C LEU A 185 3.66 18.51 -7.00
N SER A 186 4.25 19.71 -6.94
CA SER A 186 3.96 20.79 -7.91
C SER A 186 4.40 20.47 -9.34
N GLN A 187 5.23 19.44 -9.54
CA GLN A 187 5.63 18.95 -10.87
C GLN A 187 4.51 18.18 -11.59
N PHE A 188 3.40 17.90 -10.90
CA PHE A 188 2.30 17.10 -11.41
C PHE A 188 1.02 17.95 -11.49
N ASN A 189 0.22 17.70 -12.53
CA ASN A 189 -1.10 18.32 -12.67
C ASN A 189 -2.12 17.56 -11.83
N LEU A 190 -2.18 17.86 -10.52
CA LEU A 190 -3.01 17.12 -9.56
C LEU A 190 -4.01 18.02 -8.82
N VAL A 191 -5.13 17.40 -8.41
CA VAL A 191 -6.12 17.98 -7.50
C VAL A 191 -6.41 16.99 -6.40
N ILE A 192 -6.39 17.44 -5.13
CA ILE A 192 -6.66 16.60 -3.97
C ILE A 192 -8.13 16.71 -3.59
N HIS A 193 -8.81 15.58 -3.54
CA HIS A 193 -10.20 15.42 -3.13
C HIS A 193 -10.30 14.71 -1.79
N PHE A 194 -11.16 15.23 -0.94
CA PHE A 194 -11.53 14.54 0.31
C PHE A 194 -12.66 13.55 0.06
N ARG A 195 -12.47 12.30 0.53
CA ARG A 195 -13.53 11.29 0.59
C ARG A 195 -13.54 10.67 1.99
N PRO A 196 -14.68 10.66 2.72
CA PRO A 196 -14.76 10.04 4.04
C PRO A 196 -14.28 8.58 4.00
N GLY A 197 -13.46 8.16 4.98
CA GLY A 197 -12.83 6.84 5.03
C GLY A 197 -13.80 5.66 4.94
N LYS A 198 -15.05 5.81 5.44
CA LYS A 198 -16.10 4.79 5.27
C LYS A 198 -16.40 4.40 3.82
N LEU A 199 -16.08 5.28 2.87
CA LEU A 199 -16.24 5.04 1.42
C LEU A 199 -14.92 4.63 0.74
N GLY A 200 -13.81 4.67 1.46
CA GLY A 200 -12.44 4.39 0.99
C GLY A 200 -11.90 3.03 1.43
N ALA A 201 -12.72 1.99 1.52
CA ALA A 201 -12.35 0.68 2.06
C ALA A 201 -11.14 0.00 1.37
N LYS A 202 -10.83 0.35 0.14
CA LYS A 202 -9.75 -0.30 -0.63
C LYS A 202 -8.34 0.08 -0.15
N PRO A 203 -7.97 1.39 -0.04
CA PRO A 203 -6.67 1.78 0.51
C PRO A 203 -6.54 1.43 2.00
N ASP A 204 -7.60 1.61 2.80
CA ASP A 204 -7.63 1.30 4.24
C ASP A 204 -7.22 -0.16 4.52
N ALA A 205 -7.67 -1.09 3.71
CA ALA A 205 -7.28 -2.50 3.84
C ALA A 205 -5.78 -2.76 3.58
N LEU A 206 -5.08 -1.88 2.85
CA LEU A 206 -3.64 -1.97 2.62
C LEU A 206 -2.79 -1.47 3.79
N THR A 207 -3.39 -0.67 4.68
CA THR A 207 -2.69 -0.04 5.80
C THR A 207 -2.90 -0.76 7.13
N ARG A 208 -4.03 -1.46 7.29
CA ARG A 208 -4.39 -2.18 8.53
C ARG A 208 -3.83 -3.59 8.54
N ARG A 209 -2.58 -3.71 8.97
CA ARG A 209 -1.90 -4.99 9.14
C ARG A 209 -2.06 -5.48 10.58
N TRP A 210 -2.70 -6.64 10.76
CA TRP A 210 -2.93 -7.25 12.09
C TRP A 210 -1.63 -7.66 12.81
N ASP A 211 -0.55 -7.94 12.05
CA ASP A 211 0.75 -8.38 12.57
C ASP A 211 1.69 -7.21 12.92
N VAL A 212 1.39 -6.01 12.43
CA VAL A 212 2.13 -4.77 12.70
C VAL A 212 1.40 -3.91 13.73
N TYR A 213 0.10 -4.13 13.91
CA TYR A 213 -0.68 -3.48 14.96
C TYR A 213 -0.31 -4.05 16.32
N PRO A 214 0.31 -3.27 17.24
CA PRO A 214 0.50 -3.72 18.60
C PRO A 214 -0.86 -4.04 19.22
N LYS A 215 -0.98 -5.21 19.82
CA LYS A 215 -2.18 -5.56 20.58
C LYS A 215 -2.20 -4.76 21.87
N GLU A 216 -3.40 -4.48 22.36
CA GLU A 216 -3.60 -3.85 23.66
C GLU A 216 -2.83 -4.65 24.73
N GLY A 217 -1.81 -4.01 25.35
CA GLY A 217 -0.89 -4.64 26.30
C GLY A 217 0.50 -4.94 25.79
N ASP A 218 0.81 -4.79 24.50
CA ASP A 218 2.17 -4.92 23.98
C ASP A 218 3.02 -3.71 24.36
N SER A 219 4.31 -3.95 24.69
CA SER A 219 5.26 -2.89 25.07
C SER A 219 5.48 -1.84 23.96
N GLY A 220 5.14 -2.16 22.72
CA GLY A 220 5.16 -1.23 21.58
C GLY A 220 3.98 -0.24 21.56
N TYR A 221 2.89 -0.56 22.25
CA TYR A 221 1.68 0.29 22.28
C TYR A 221 1.89 1.61 23.00
N THR A 222 2.79 1.63 24.00
CA THR A 222 3.14 2.83 24.76
C THR A 222 4.10 3.78 24.05
N GLN A 223 4.69 3.37 22.93
CA GLN A 223 5.60 4.20 22.13
C GLN A 223 4.87 4.99 21.01
N VAL A 224 3.61 4.69 20.75
CA VAL A 224 2.80 5.49 19.84
C VAL A 224 2.42 6.79 20.53
N ASN A 225 2.73 7.93 19.91
CA ASN A 225 2.42 9.24 20.44
C ASN A 225 0.92 9.33 20.78
N PRO A 226 0.53 9.57 22.05
CA PRO A 226 -0.88 9.65 22.47
C PRO A 226 -1.71 10.67 21.67
N GLN A 227 -1.08 11.70 21.09
CA GLN A 227 -1.74 12.67 20.23
C GLN A 227 -2.25 12.08 18.91
N ASN A 228 -1.72 10.91 18.48
CA ASN A 228 -2.18 10.21 17.29
C ASN A 228 -3.40 9.30 17.56
N LEU A 229 -3.76 9.08 18.80
CA LEU A 229 -4.87 8.20 19.21
C LEU A 229 -6.26 8.86 19.12
N GLY A 230 -6.37 10.05 18.53
CA GLY A 230 -7.66 10.67 18.25
C GLY A 230 -8.55 10.92 19.48
N LEU A 231 -7.97 11.00 20.65
CA LEU A 231 -8.68 11.38 21.88
C LEU A 231 -8.91 12.89 21.87
N VAL A 232 -9.86 13.33 21.05
CA VAL A 232 -10.55 14.59 21.29
C VAL A 232 -11.60 14.29 22.35
N PHE A 233 -11.27 14.50 23.60
CA PHE A 233 -12.24 14.60 24.66
C PHE A 233 -12.68 16.05 24.81
N THR A 234 -14.00 16.22 24.65
CA THR A 234 -14.88 17.35 24.93
C THR A 234 -14.77 18.55 24.04
#